data_50ee38dbbc254d254679d18f17025ab4
#
_entry.id   50ee38dbbc254d254679d18f17025ab4
#
_cell.length_a   1.000
_cell.length_b   1.000
_cell.length_c   1.000
_cell.angle_alpha   90.00
_cell.angle_beta   90.00
_cell.angle_gamma   90.00
#
_symmetry.space_group_name_H-M   'P 1'
#
loop_
_entity.id
_entity.type
_entity.pdbx_description
1 polymer ?
#
loop_
_entity_poly.entity_id
_entity_poly.type
_entity_poly.pdbx_seq_one_letter_code
_entity_poly.pdbx_strand_id
1 'polypeptide(L)'
;SAQAAKTSKREFRAAWIQCVNGQFQGLSKDDMQRTLSYQLDELQKDGANAIIFQVRAECDALYRSSYEPWSKFLTGRQGQDPGWDPLAWMIAECHKRGMELHAWINPYRAKTKTTSALAPNHIAVLHPERVFSYDGQYILNPALAVNREYICKVVDDIVRRYDVDGLHIDDYFYP
;
A
#
# COMPACT_ATOMS: atom_id res chain seq x y z
N SER A 1 -20.46 -44.63 -13.72
CA SER A 1 -19.19 -43.89 -13.87
C SER A 1 -19.36 -42.47 -13.35
N ALA A 2 -18.82 -42.21 -12.18
CA ALA A 2 -18.79 -40.83 -11.61
C ALA A 2 -17.84 -39.98 -12.45
N GLN A 3 -18.40 -39.06 -13.22
CA GLN A 3 -17.64 -38.03 -13.91
C GLN A 3 -17.19 -37.00 -12.85
N ALA A 4 -15.89 -37.00 -12.52
CA ALA A 4 -15.34 -35.99 -11.66
C ALA A 4 -15.53 -34.61 -12.34
N ALA A 5 -16.28 -33.72 -11.69
CA ALA A 5 -16.44 -32.36 -12.16
C ALA A 5 -15.04 -31.72 -12.16
N LYS A 6 -14.54 -31.35 -13.32
CA LYS A 6 -13.35 -30.51 -13.46
C LYS A 6 -13.69 -29.16 -12.84
N THR A 7 -13.26 -28.92 -11.63
CA THR A 7 -13.20 -27.56 -11.11
C THR A 7 -12.17 -26.81 -11.96
N SER A 8 -12.62 -25.91 -12.82
CA SER A 8 -11.74 -25.02 -13.55
C SER A 8 -10.98 -24.17 -12.54
N LYS A 9 -9.66 -24.33 -12.47
CA LYS A 9 -8.81 -23.45 -11.66
C LYS A 9 -9.02 -22.04 -12.19
N ARG A 10 -9.53 -21.14 -11.33
CA ARG A 10 -9.66 -19.73 -11.66
C ARG A 10 -8.27 -19.17 -11.88
N GLU A 11 -8.00 -18.68 -13.08
CA GLU A 11 -6.74 -18.02 -13.40
C GLU A 11 -6.62 -16.70 -12.61
N PHE A 12 -5.46 -16.48 -11.99
CA PHE A 12 -5.17 -15.24 -11.27
C PHE A 12 -4.77 -14.16 -12.28
N ARG A 13 -5.60 -13.12 -12.38
CA ARG A 13 -5.39 -11.96 -13.27
C ARG A 13 -5.40 -10.70 -12.43
N ALA A 14 -4.21 -10.24 -12.08
CA ALA A 14 -4.03 -9.09 -11.23
C ALA A 14 -3.74 -7.82 -12.01
N ALA A 15 -4.22 -6.69 -11.49
CA ALA A 15 -3.85 -5.35 -11.92
C ALA A 15 -3.28 -4.56 -10.74
N TRP A 16 -2.32 -3.69 -11.03
CA TRP A 16 -1.61 -2.90 -10.04
C TRP A 16 -2.15 -1.48 -10.00
N ILE A 17 -2.44 -0.97 -8.80
CA ILE A 17 -2.81 0.43 -8.58
C ILE A 17 -1.78 1.02 -7.62
N GLN A 18 -0.99 1.96 -8.13
CA GLN A 18 0.05 2.66 -7.38
C GLN A 18 -0.42 4.01 -6.88
N CYS A 19 0.19 4.51 -5.80
CA CYS A 19 -0.05 5.86 -5.29
C CYS A 19 1.09 6.84 -5.60
N VAL A 20 2.30 6.33 -5.83
CA VAL A 20 3.50 7.15 -6.02
C VAL A 20 3.51 7.99 -7.30
N ASN A 21 2.65 7.69 -8.27
CA ASN A 21 2.47 8.51 -9.46
C ASN A 21 1.67 9.80 -9.18
N GLY A 22 1.23 10.01 -7.95
CA GLY A 22 0.52 11.22 -7.54
C GLY A 22 -0.94 11.29 -7.96
N GLN A 23 -1.51 10.20 -8.50
CA GLN A 23 -2.87 10.22 -9.05
C GLN A 23 -3.96 10.53 -8.01
N PHE A 24 -3.70 10.30 -6.72
CA PHE A 24 -4.65 10.55 -5.64
C PHE A 24 -4.31 11.78 -4.80
N GLN A 25 -3.11 12.34 -5.01
CA GLN A 25 -2.58 13.38 -4.14
C GLN A 25 -3.43 14.64 -4.19
N GLY A 26 -3.91 15.07 -3.03
CA GLY A 26 -4.72 16.26 -2.90
C GLY A 26 -6.19 16.09 -3.31
N LEU A 27 -6.62 14.89 -3.69
CA LEU A 27 -8.02 14.63 -3.97
C LEU A 27 -8.83 14.59 -2.67
N SER A 28 -10.08 15.06 -2.74
CA SER A 28 -11.05 14.82 -1.67
C SER A 28 -11.36 13.33 -1.56
N LYS A 29 -11.91 12.92 -0.43
CA LYS A 29 -12.44 11.56 -0.25
C LYS A 29 -13.35 11.15 -1.40
N ASP A 30 -14.32 12.00 -1.71
CA ASP A 30 -15.33 11.70 -2.75
C ASP A 30 -14.69 11.56 -4.13
N ASP A 31 -13.77 12.43 -4.48
CA ASP A 31 -13.07 12.38 -5.77
C ASP A 31 -12.16 11.16 -5.86
N MET A 32 -11.45 10.81 -4.79
CA MET A 32 -10.61 9.62 -4.75
C MET A 32 -11.45 8.34 -4.87
N GLN A 33 -12.55 8.26 -4.14
CA GLN A 33 -13.46 7.11 -4.23
C GLN A 33 -14.08 6.98 -5.61
N ARG A 34 -14.46 8.09 -6.23
CA ARG A 34 -15.00 8.10 -7.60
C ARG A 34 -13.96 7.62 -8.61
N THR A 35 -12.73 8.12 -8.50
CA THR A 35 -11.61 7.72 -9.35
C THR A 35 -11.31 6.23 -9.21
N LEU A 36 -11.23 5.73 -7.98
CA LEU A 36 -10.96 4.32 -7.71
C LEU A 36 -12.12 3.42 -8.17
N SER A 37 -13.36 3.81 -7.93
CA SER A 37 -14.53 3.06 -8.40
C SER A 37 -14.52 2.90 -9.92
N TYR A 38 -14.20 3.98 -10.63
CA TYR A 38 -14.07 3.95 -12.09
C TYR A 38 -12.96 2.97 -12.52
N GLN A 39 -11.78 3.05 -11.89
CA GLN A 39 -10.66 2.16 -12.21
C GLN A 39 -11.02 0.70 -11.95
N LEU A 40 -11.68 0.40 -10.83
CA LEU A 40 -12.10 -0.97 -10.50
C LEU A 40 -13.10 -1.52 -11.50
N ASP A 41 -14.07 -0.71 -11.93
CA ASP A 41 -15.05 -1.11 -12.92
C ASP A 41 -14.40 -1.42 -14.27
N GLU A 42 -13.48 -0.55 -14.73
CA GLU A 42 -12.76 -0.75 -15.98
C GLU A 42 -11.85 -1.98 -15.93
N LEU A 43 -11.11 -2.18 -14.83
CA LEU A 43 -10.24 -3.33 -14.66
C LEU A 43 -11.05 -4.65 -14.60
N GLN A 44 -12.23 -4.62 -13.97
CA GLN A 44 -13.12 -5.78 -13.94
C GLN A 44 -13.62 -6.13 -15.35
N LYS A 45 -13.99 -5.14 -16.15
CA LYS A 45 -14.36 -5.33 -17.55
C LYS A 45 -13.24 -5.96 -18.37
N ASP A 46 -11.99 -5.56 -18.09
CA ASP A 46 -10.81 -6.09 -18.77
C ASP A 46 -10.40 -7.48 -18.27
N GLY A 47 -11.14 -8.04 -17.33
CA GLY A 47 -10.96 -9.42 -16.86
C GLY A 47 -10.10 -9.55 -15.61
N ALA A 48 -9.70 -8.45 -14.95
CA ALA A 48 -8.97 -8.53 -13.68
C ALA A 48 -9.86 -9.13 -12.59
N ASN A 49 -9.28 -10.01 -11.77
CA ASN A 49 -9.93 -10.62 -10.62
C ASN A 49 -9.19 -10.41 -9.31
N ALA A 50 -8.11 -9.64 -9.36
CA ALA A 50 -7.35 -9.21 -8.18
C ALA A 50 -6.75 -7.83 -8.42
N ILE A 51 -6.71 -7.04 -7.36
CA ILE A 51 -6.10 -5.71 -7.36
C ILE A 51 -4.95 -5.73 -6.37
N ILE A 52 -3.76 -5.33 -6.83
CA ILE A 52 -2.59 -5.13 -6.00
C ILE A 52 -2.46 -3.63 -5.77
N PHE A 53 -2.83 -3.20 -4.56
CA PHE A 53 -2.99 -1.79 -4.19
C PHE A 53 -1.84 -1.33 -3.31
N GLN A 54 -1.11 -0.30 -3.76
CA GLN A 54 0.02 0.25 -3.02
C GLN A 54 -0.47 1.02 -1.80
N VAL A 55 -0.15 0.51 -0.61
CA VAL A 55 -0.63 1.07 0.65
C VAL A 55 0.48 1.60 1.54
N ARG A 56 1.74 1.31 1.22
CA ARG A 56 2.90 1.77 1.99
C ARG A 56 4.08 1.99 1.05
N ALA A 57 4.38 3.24 0.73
CA ALA A 57 5.40 3.60 -0.25
C ALA A 57 6.70 4.13 0.36
N GLU A 58 6.62 4.91 1.45
CA GLU A 58 7.75 5.61 2.06
C GLU A 58 7.69 5.54 3.61
N CYS A 59 7.48 4.36 4.16
CA CYS A 59 7.23 4.16 5.59
C CYS A 59 6.05 5.03 6.08
N ASP A 60 5.05 5.13 5.27
CA ASP A 60 3.80 5.83 5.49
C ASP A 60 2.63 5.00 4.92
N ALA A 61 1.39 5.41 5.19
CA ALA A 61 0.27 4.52 4.99
C ALA A 61 -0.91 5.17 4.26
N LEU A 62 -1.57 4.37 3.39
CA LEU A 62 -2.89 4.64 2.85
C LEU A 62 -3.98 3.90 3.65
N TYR A 63 -3.73 3.69 4.92
CA TYR A 63 -4.65 3.06 5.87
C TYR A 63 -4.35 3.61 7.28
N ARG A 64 -5.21 3.37 8.22
CA ARG A 64 -5.03 3.79 9.61
C ARG A 64 -4.02 2.87 10.30
N SER A 65 -2.73 3.17 10.09
CA SER A 65 -1.62 2.40 10.63
C SER A 65 -1.52 2.54 12.16
N SER A 66 -1.13 1.47 12.84
CA SER A 66 -0.77 1.51 14.26
C SER A 66 0.62 2.11 14.51
N TYR A 67 1.44 2.25 13.47
CA TYR A 67 2.86 2.61 13.62
C TYR A 67 3.30 3.82 12.82
N GLU A 68 2.67 4.10 11.68
CA GLU A 68 3.21 4.99 10.66
C GLU A 68 2.27 6.13 10.33
N PRO A 69 2.81 7.28 9.84
CA PRO A 69 1.98 8.41 9.46
C PRO A 69 1.17 8.14 8.20
N TRP A 70 0.12 8.93 7.99
CA TRP A 70 -0.60 8.97 6.73
C TRP A 70 0.33 9.42 5.59
N SER A 71 0.16 8.82 4.42
CA SER A 71 0.96 9.13 3.24
C SER A 71 0.67 10.52 2.69
N LYS A 72 1.70 11.20 2.20
CA LYS A 72 1.55 12.45 1.43
C LYS A 72 0.78 12.24 0.13
N PHE A 73 0.76 11.01 -0.39
CA PHE A 73 0.06 10.68 -1.63
C PHE A 73 -1.47 10.66 -1.50
N LEU A 74 -1.98 10.90 -0.30
CA LEU A 74 -3.41 11.14 -0.03
C LEU A 74 -3.73 12.64 -0.07
N THR A 75 -3.40 13.33 1.01
CA THR A 75 -3.76 14.75 1.20
C THR A 75 -2.76 15.73 0.59
N GLY A 76 -1.59 15.26 0.20
CA GLY A 76 -0.46 16.08 -0.21
C GLY A 76 0.50 16.40 0.92
N ARG A 77 0.15 16.05 2.17
CA ARG A 77 0.97 16.28 3.36
C ARG A 77 1.06 15.01 4.19
N GLN A 78 2.28 14.51 4.39
CA GLN A 78 2.50 13.35 5.24
C GLN A 78 2.06 13.64 6.68
N GLY A 79 1.33 12.69 7.27
CA GLY A 79 0.80 12.80 8.63
C GLY A 79 -0.58 13.42 8.73
N GLN A 80 -1.12 13.99 7.67
CA GLN A 80 -2.46 14.54 7.66
C GLN A 80 -3.50 13.45 7.47
N ASP A 81 -4.40 13.28 8.45
CA ASP A 81 -5.49 12.32 8.40
C ASP A 81 -6.49 12.71 7.30
N PRO A 82 -6.77 11.84 6.32
CA PRO A 82 -7.75 12.14 5.27
C PRO A 82 -9.20 12.04 5.74
N GLY A 83 -9.45 11.57 6.97
CA GLY A 83 -10.78 11.39 7.53
C GLY A 83 -11.48 10.10 7.12
N TRP A 84 -10.79 9.19 6.47
CA TRP A 84 -11.28 7.88 6.06
C TRP A 84 -10.13 6.90 5.85
N ASP A 85 -10.44 5.61 5.70
CA ASP A 85 -9.44 4.56 5.52
C ASP A 85 -9.50 3.99 4.09
N PRO A 86 -8.58 4.43 3.20
CA PRO A 86 -8.58 3.96 1.81
C PRO A 86 -8.44 2.44 1.65
N LEU A 87 -7.62 1.79 2.45
CA LEU A 87 -7.45 0.34 2.37
C LEU A 87 -8.74 -0.41 2.74
N ALA A 88 -9.38 -0.03 3.84
CA ALA A 88 -10.63 -0.64 4.26
C ALA A 88 -11.71 -0.46 3.18
N TRP A 89 -11.80 0.72 2.60
CA TRP A 89 -12.74 1.01 1.53
C TRP A 89 -12.45 0.18 0.27
N MET A 90 -11.18 0.08 -0.13
CA MET A 90 -10.77 -0.69 -1.31
C MET A 90 -11.05 -2.19 -1.14
N ILE A 91 -10.84 -2.75 0.05
CA ILE A 91 -11.17 -4.15 0.33
C ILE A 91 -12.65 -4.39 0.10
N ALA A 92 -13.51 -3.53 0.68
CA ALA A 92 -14.96 -3.65 0.52
C ALA A 92 -15.38 -3.52 -0.95
N GLU A 93 -14.82 -2.57 -1.68
CA GLU A 93 -15.17 -2.34 -3.09
C GLU A 93 -14.65 -3.44 -4.02
N CYS A 94 -13.48 -4.02 -3.75
CA CYS A 94 -13.00 -5.18 -4.48
C CYS A 94 -13.86 -6.41 -4.21
N HIS A 95 -14.15 -6.71 -2.95
CA HIS A 95 -14.96 -7.87 -2.57
C HIS A 95 -16.38 -7.76 -3.12
N LYS A 96 -16.97 -6.56 -3.13
CA LYS A 96 -18.27 -6.30 -3.75
C LYS A 96 -18.29 -6.69 -5.23
N ARG A 97 -17.18 -6.56 -5.94
CA ARG A 97 -17.01 -6.91 -7.36
C ARG A 97 -16.52 -8.34 -7.57
N GLY A 98 -16.38 -9.12 -6.51
CA GLY A 98 -15.83 -10.47 -6.58
C GLY A 98 -14.33 -10.51 -6.90
N MET A 99 -13.62 -9.42 -6.64
CA MET A 99 -12.16 -9.33 -6.83
C MET A 99 -11.43 -9.44 -5.49
N GLU A 100 -10.23 -10.01 -5.52
CA GLU A 100 -9.31 -9.99 -4.38
C GLU A 100 -8.63 -8.62 -4.25
N LEU A 101 -8.28 -8.26 -3.02
CA LEU A 101 -7.45 -7.09 -2.72
C LEU A 101 -6.17 -7.56 -2.03
N HIS A 102 -5.04 -7.27 -2.68
CA HIS A 102 -3.71 -7.52 -2.13
C HIS A 102 -3.06 -6.20 -1.74
N ALA A 103 -2.60 -6.10 -0.51
CA ALA A 103 -1.85 -4.93 -0.05
C ALA A 103 -0.41 -5.00 -0.58
N TRP A 104 0.05 -3.90 -1.16
CA TRP A 104 1.41 -3.79 -1.67
C TRP A 104 2.19 -2.79 -0.81
N ILE A 105 3.32 -3.22 -0.29
CA ILE A 105 4.22 -2.39 0.51
C ILE A 105 5.61 -2.35 -0.09
N ASN A 106 6.26 -1.19 -0.01
CA ASN A 106 7.71 -1.09 -0.15
C ASN A 106 8.32 -1.20 1.25
N PRO A 107 9.17 -2.18 1.54
CA PRO A 107 9.59 -2.45 2.92
C PRO A 107 10.62 -1.46 3.44
N TYR A 108 11.50 -0.89 2.61
CA TYR A 108 12.68 -0.17 3.10
C TYR A 108 12.77 1.30 2.68
N ARG A 109 12.06 1.74 1.66
CA ARG A 109 12.09 3.15 1.26
C ARG A 109 11.47 4.00 2.35
N ALA A 110 12.22 4.97 2.87
CA ALA A 110 11.78 5.87 3.92
C ALA A 110 11.52 7.30 3.42
N LYS A 111 12.24 7.72 2.39
CA LYS A 111 12.08 9.05 1.80
C LYS A 111 12.67 9.06 0.39
N THR A 112 12.00 9.72 -0.55
CA THR A 112 12.53 9.99 -1.91
C THR A 112 13.05 11.41 -2.02
N LYS A 113 13.70 11.73 -3.15
CA LYS A 113 14.20 13.09 -3.45
C LYS A 113 13.11 14.16 -3.47
N THR A 114 11.88 13.76 -3.81
CA THR A 114 10.74 14.66 -3.92
C THR A 114 10.01 14.89 -2.60
N THR A 115 10.35 14.15 -1.56
CA THR A 115 9.73 14.28 -0.24
C THR A 115 10.31 15.49 0.47
N SER A 116 9.49 16.54 0.69
CA SER A 116 9.95 17.80 1.27
C SER A 116 10.02 17.77 2.79
N ALA A 117 9.06 17.12 3.46
CA ALA A 117 9.00 17.08 4.92
C ALA A 117 8.46 15.74 5.39
N LEU A 118 9.05 15.20 6.45
CA LEU A 118 8.60 13.98 7.12
C LEU A 118 7.72 14.35 8.32
N ALA A 119 6.69 13.56 8.56
CA ALA A 119 5.85 13.71 9.75
C ALA A 119 6.66 13.40 11.02
N PRO A 120 6.30 14.00 12.17
CA PRO A 120 7.05 13.78 13.43
C PRO A 120 7.12 12.34 13.89
N ASN A 121 6.14 11.51 13.53
CA ASN A 121 6.09 10.08 13.89
C ASN A 121 6.65 9.15 12.80
N HIS A 122 7.28 9.69 11.76
CA HIS A 122 7.95 8.87 10.75
C HIS A 122 9.19 8.19 11.34
N ILE A 123 9.44 6.95 10.93
CA ILE A 123 10.55 6.14 11.48
C ILE A 123 11.91 6.82 11.30
N ALA A 124 12.14 7.54 10.21
CA ALA A 124 13.40 8.26 9.98
C ALA A 124 13.57 9.46 10.88
N VAL A 125 12.48 10.04 11.39
CA VAL A 125 12.51 11.11 12.39
C VAL A 125 12.73 10.54 13.79
N LEU A 126 11.99 9.49 14.14
CA LEU A 126 12.06 8.86 15.46
C LEU A 126 13.39 8.12 15.67
N HIS A 127 13.92 7.51 14.61
CA HIS A 127 15.12 6.68 14.65
C HIS A 127 16.04 6.95 13.47
N PRO A 128 16.68 8.13 13.41
CA PRO A 128 17.56 8.48 12.29
C PRO A 128 18.74 7.51 12.13
N GLU A 129 19.14 6.84 13.20
CA GLU A 129 20.21 5.83 13.19
C GLU A 129 19.83 4.56 12.40
N ARG A 130 18.57 4.37 12.12
CA ARG A 130 18.07 3.18 11.37
C ARG A 130 18.05 3.35 9.87
N VAL A 131 18.25 4.57 9.39
CA VAL A 131 18.25 4.90 7.97
C VAL A 131 19.62 5.29 7.47
N PHE A 132 19.85 5.13 6.18
CA PHE A 132 21.01 5.72 5.51
C PHE A 132 20.56 6.48 4.27
N SER A 133 21.38 7.45 3.87
CA SER A 133 21.16 8.22 2.65
C SER A 133 21.83 7.54 1.48
N TYR A 134 21.09 7.38 0.38
CA TYR A 134 21.59 6.86 -0.88
C TYR A 134 20.94 7.62 -2.03
N ASP A 135 21.76 8.26 -2.87
CA ASP A 135 21.29 9.00 -4.04
C ASP A 135 20.11 9.95 -3.74
N GLY A 136 20.22 10.69 -2.62
CA GLY A 136 19.19 11.65 -2.19
C GLY A 136 17.94 11.03 -1.59
N GLN A 137 17.92 9.73 -1.38
CA GLN A 137 16.84 8.99 -0.72
C GLN A 137 17.27 8.56 0.68
N TYR A 138 16.28 8.29 1.53
CA TYR A 138 16.50 7.61 2.81
C TYR A 138 15.96 6.19 2.71
N ILE A 139 16.77 5.24 3.17
CA ILE A 139 16.47 3.82 3.13
C ILE A 139 16.64 3.26 4.54
N LEU A 140 15.65 2.51 5.03
CA LEU A 140 15.82 1.69 6.23
C LEU A 140 16.93 0.68 5.97
N ASN A 141 17.94 0.64 6.83
CA ASN A 141 19.07 -0.26 6.65
C ASN A 141 18.62 -1.72 6.81
N PRO A 142 18.60 -2.52 5.74
CA PRO A 142 18.14 -3.91 5.83
C PRO A 142 19.10 -4.83 6.59
N ALA A 143 20.33 -4.40 6.84
CA ALA A 143 21.28 -5.13 7.65
C ALA A 143 20.94 -5.10 9.15
N LEU A 144 20.13 -4.13 9.60
CA LEU A 144 19.73 -4.03 11.00
C LEU A 144 18.54 -4.94 11.30
N ALA A 145 18.70 -5.84 12.25
CA ALA A 145 17.64 -6.76 12.70
C ALA A 145 16.40 -6.00 13.17
N VAL A 146 16.59 -4.87 13.87
CA VAL A 146 15.49 -4.05 14.39
C VAL A 146 14.59 -3.51 13.25
N ASN A 147 15.14 -3.22 12.08
CA ASN A 147 14.37 -2.77 10.93
C ASN A 147 13.57 -3.92 10.31
N ARG A 148 14.15 -5.11 10.22
CA ARG A 148 13.42 -6.30 9.74
C ARG A 148 12.28 -6.67 10.69
N GLU A 149 12.49 -6.59 12.00
CA GLU A 149 11.45 -6.78 13.01
C GLU A 149 10.35 -5.72 12.91
N TYR A 150 10.71 -4.48 12.67
CA TYR A 150 9.77 -3.38 12.47
C TYR A 150 8.86 -3.62 11.26
N ILE A 151 9.43 -4.05 10.13
CA ILE A 151 8.65 -4.38 8.93
C ILE A 151 7.70 -5.55 9.21
N CYS A 152 8.15 -6.55 9.96
CA CYS A 152 7.27 -7.66 10.38
C CYS A 152 6.08 -7.16 11.21
N LYS A 153 6.29 -6.17 12.08
CA LYS A 153 5.19 -5.55 12.83
C LYS A 153 4.21 -4.81 11.94
N VAL A 154 4.72 -4.09 10.93
CA VAL A 154 3.88 -3.40 9.93
C VAL A 154 3.03 -4.39 9.15
N VAL A 155 3.64 -5.48 8.67
CA VAL A 155 2.91 -6.55 7.97
C VAL A 155 1.86 -7.19 8.87
N ASP A 156 2.23 -7.52 10.10
CA ASP A 156 1.32 -8.10 11.09
C ASP A 156 0.13 -7.19 11.38
N ASP A 157 0.34 -5.89 11.50
CA ASP A 157 -0.71 -4.90 11.69
C ASP A 157 -1.73 -4.92 10.54
N ILE A 158 -1.26 -5.00 9.30
CA ILE A 158 -2.13 -5.09 8.13
C ILE A 158 -2.93 -6.39 8.13
N VAL A 159 -2.25 -7.53 8.24
CA VAL A 159 -2.92 -8.84 8.07
C VAL A 159 -3.86 -9.19 9.22
N ARG A 160 -3.63 -8.64 10.41
CA ARG A 160 -4.51 -8.87 11.56
C ARG A 160 -5.74 -7.97 11.55
N ARG A 161 -5.62 -6.74 11.04
CA ARG A 161 -6.67 -5.73 11.16
C ARG A 161 -7.48 -5.52 9.90
N TYR A 162 -6.98 -6.00 8.75
CA TYR A 162 -7.64 -5.83 7.45
C TYR A 162 -7.85 -7.19 6.78
N ASP A 163 -8.99 -7.32 6.11
CA ASP A 163 -9.36 -8.54 5.39
C ASP A 163 -8.72 -8.56 3.97
N VAL A 164 -7.41 -8.39 3.92
CA VAL A 164 -6.66 -8.51 2.66
C VAL A 164 -6.57 -9.98 2.24
N ASP A 165 -6.63 -10.21 0.94
CA ASP A 165 -6.51 -11.56 0.36
C ASP A 165 -5.06 -11.98 0.17
N GLY A 166 -4.14 -11.02 0.19
CA GLY A 166 -2.73 -11.24 0.07
C GLY A 166 -1.91 -9.99 0.37
N LEU A 167 -0.59 -10.17 0.39
CA LEU A 167 0.35 -9.08 0.61
C LEU A 167 1.53 -9.22 -0.34
N HIS A 168 1.87 -8.11 -1.02
CA HIS A 168 3.01 -8.03 -1.92
C HIS A 168 4.06 -7.11 -1.33
N ILE A 169 5.30 -7.60 -1.32
CA ILE A 169 6.48 -6.84 -0.93
C ILE A 169 7.31 -6.64 -2.19
N ASP A 170 7.49 -5.40 -2.61
CA ASP A 170 8.42 -5.12 -3.70
C ASP A 170 9.85 -5.13 -3.17
N ASP A 171 10.80 -5.40 -4.06
CA ASP A 171 12.23 -5.44 -3.76
C ASP A 171 12.98 -4.21 -4.30
N TYR A 172 12.24 -3.14 -4.57
CA TYR A 172 12.78 -1.90 -5.14
C TYR A 172 13.49 -1.10 -4.05
N PHE A 173 14.74 -1.47 -3.74
CA PHE A 173 15.59 -0.74 -2.80
C PHE A 173 16.39 0.35 -3.49
N TYR A 174 16.84 0.06 -4.69
CA TYR A 174 17.77 0.90 -5.43
C TYR A 174 17.09 1.41 -6.68
N PRO A 175 17.31 2.70 -7.01
CA PRO A 175 16.85 3.28 -8.26
C PRO A 175 17.55 2.67 -9.45
#